data_fea296c1a2e4d81e3a53acb7a8120a06
#
_entry.id   fea296c1a2e4d81e3a53acb7a8120a06
#
_cell.length_a   1.000
_cell.length_b   1.000
_cell.length_c   1.000
_cell.angle_alpha   90.00
_cell.angle_beta   90.00
_cell.angle_gamma   90.00
#
_symmetry.space_group_name_H-M   'P 1'
#
loop_
_entity.id
_entity.type
_entity.pdbx_description
1 polymer ?
#
loop_
_entity_poly.entity_id
_entity_poly.type
_entity_poly.pdbx_seq_one_letter_code
_entity_poly.pdbx_strand_id
1 'polypeptide(L)'
;MGYDLHVTGNGPRLIEINTNAGGAFLNALLADAQTQCCRETRPALVAGISQDTFRPRIARMFEEEWHAQDRAGELECIAIVDDEPEEQPLFPEFLAARTLLQEHGYEVVIAGPEDLELSPAGLLFEARKIDLVYNRLVDFSLDRPESRTLQEAYLSDRVVLSPNPHIHALYADKRNLCLLSDPDWLASCGLSERETKVILDAVPKTAIVDRENAEQFWSERRDWFFKPARGYGSKAAYRGAKLTKRVWSEIAEGGYVAQRFTPPSTRKV
;
A
#
# COMPACT_ATOMS: atom_id res chain seq x y z
N MET A 1 3.71 4.65 -0.58
CA MET A 1 3.63 3.26 -0.09
C MET A 1 3.23 3.26 1.38
N GLY A 2 2.45 2.25 1.82
CA GLY A 2 2.07 2.01 3.21
C GLY A 2 2.84 0.82 3.79
N TYR A 3 3.16 0.90 5.08
CA TYR A 3 3.86 -0.16 5.80
C TYR A 3 3.01 -0.58 6.99
N ASP A 4 2.56 -1.83 6.99
CA ASP A 4 1.80 -2.38 8.10
C ASP A 4 2.76 -2.87 9.18
N LEU A 5 2.65 -2.30 10.37
CA LEU A 5 3.56 -2.59 11.47
C LEU A 5 2.80 -3.11 12.70
N HIS A 6 3.33 -4.16 13.33
CA HIS A 6 2.97 -4.50 14.71
C HIS A 6 4.02 -3.91 15.66
N VAL A 7 3.57 -3.14 16.64
CA VAL A 7 4.46 -2.61 17.69
C VAL A 7 4.56 -3.65 18.79
N THR A 8 5.77 -4.12 19.07
CA THR A 8 6.06 -5.11 20.09
C THR A 8 6.96 -4.54 21.19
N GLY A 9 7.15 -5.29 22.27
CA GLY A 9 8.11 -4.91 23.32
C GLY A 9 9.56 -4.77 22.81
N ASN A 10 9.87 -5.37 21.66
CA ASN A 10 11.18 -5.33 21.01
C ASN A 10 11.22 -4.40 19.78
N GLY A 11 10.31 -3.44 19.71
CA GLY A 11 10.20 -2.49 18.60
C GLY A 11 9.18 -2.89 17.53
N PRO A 12 9.11 -2.09 16.44
CA PRO A 12 8.17 -2.34 15.34
C PRO A 12 8.56 -3.59 14.53
N ARG A 13 7.55 -4.28 14.02
CA ARG A 13 7.70 -5.43 13.13
C ARG A 13 6.91 -5.21 11.85
N LEU A 14 7.59 -5.24 10.72
CA LEU A 14 6.98 -5.06 9.40
C LEU A 14 6.19 -6.31 9.00
N ILE A 15 4.90 -6.13 8.83
CA ILE A 15 3.98 -7.21 8.50
C ILE A 15 3.71 -7.28 7.00
N GLU A 16 3.56 -6.11 6.36
CA GLU A 16 3.24 -6.02 4.93
C GLU A 16 3.67 -4.67 4.35
N ILE A 17 3.98 -4.66 3.05
CA ILE A 17 4.23 -3.46 2.25
C ILE A 17 3.07 -3.32 1.27
N ASN A 18 2.36 -2.20 1.32
CA ASN A 18 1.23 -1.89 0.47
C ASN A 18 1.59 -0.77 -0.49
N THR A 19 1.54 -1.03 -1.79
CA THR A 19 1.79 -0.02 -2.82
C THR A 19 0.58 0.86 -3.08
N ASN A 20 -0.64 0.35 -2.80
CA ASN A 20 -1.90 1.07 -2.92
C ASN A 20 -2.58 1.17 -1.54
N ALA A 21 -1.89 1.78 -0.56
CA ALA A 21 -2.42 1.95 0.78
C ALA A 21 -3.60 2.93 0.78
N GLY A 22 -4.72 2.52 1.40
CA GLY A 22 -5.89 3.35 1.65
C GLY A 22 -6.01 3.74 3.12
N GLY A 23 -6.95 4.63 3.43
CA GLY A 23 -7.31 4.99 4.79
C GLY A 23 -6.41 6.05 5.45
N ALA A 24 -5.46 6.64 4.74
CA ALA A 24 -4.54 7.62 5.32
C ALA A 24 -5.27 8.89 5.81
N PHE A 25 -6.20 9.40 5.02
CA PHE A 25 -6.99 10.59 5.37
C PHE A 25 -7.97 10.30 6.50
N LEU A 26 -8.65 9.16 6.46
CA LEU A 26 -9.58 8.73 7.52
C LEU A 26 -8.84 8.46 8.84
N ASN A 27 -7.64 7.86 8.78
CA ASN A 27 -6.82 7.65 9.96
C ASN A 27 -6.32 8.98 10.57
N ALA A 28 -5.97 9.96 9.75
CA ALA A 28 -5.60 11.29 10.23
C ALA A 28 -6.78 12.00 10.90
N LEU A 29 -7.97 11.93 10.32
CA LEU A 29 -9.22 12.44 10.92
C LEU A 29 -9.56 11.73 12.24
N LEU A 30 -9.41 10.40 12.27
CA LEU A 30 -9.63 9.61 13.49
C LEU A 30 -8.64 9.97 14.59
N ALA A 31 -7.37 10.16 14.27
CA ALA A 31 -6.35 10.59 15.22
C ALA A 31 -6.72 11.95 15.85
N ASP A 32 -7.14 12.91 15.04
CA ASP A 32 -7.58 14.22 15.52
C ASP A 32 -8.83 14.12 16.40
N ALA A 33 -9.84 13.37 15.96
CA ALA A 33 -11.06 13.16 16.73
C ALA A 33 -10.78 12.54 18.12
N GLN A 34 -9.88 11.56 18.17
CA GLN A 34 -9.46 10.93 19.43
C GLN A 34 -8.69 11.90 20.35
N THR A 35 -7.88 12.81 19.78
CA THR A 35 -7.15 13.80 20.59
C THR A 35 -8.06 14.90 21.14
N GLN A 36 -9.15 15.22 20.45
CA GLN A 36 -10.15 16.18 20.92
C GLN A 36 -11.03 15.60 22.03
N CYS A 37 -11.42 14.34 21.91
CA CYS A 37 -12.29 13.67 22.86
C CYS A 37 -11.60 13.41 24.21
N CYS A 38 -10.31 13.04 24.22
CA CYS A 38 -9.62 12.54 25.41
C CYS A 38 -8.24 13.18 25.55
N ARG A 39 -8.15 14.30 26.27
CA ARG A 39 -6.88 15.01 26.52
C ARG A 39 -5.80 14.11 27.14
N GLU A 40 -6.21 13.07 27.88
CA GLU A 40 -5.32 12.11 28.53
C GLU A 40 -4.64 11.14 27.56
N THR A 41 -5.24 10.91 26.37
CA THR A 41 -4.65 10.06 25.33
C THR A 41 -3.69 10.79 24.40
N ARG A 42 -3.65 12.13 24.50
CA ARG A 42 -2.83 13.00 23.64
C ARG A 42 -1.34 12.65 23.61
N PRO A 43 -0.66 12.33 24.74
CA PRO A 43 0.76 11.97 24.70
C PRO A 43 1.03 10.59 24.06
N ALA A 44 0.05 9.69 24.07
CA ALA A 44 0.22 8.34 23.54
C ALA A 44 -0.11 8.24 22.05
N LEU A 45 -0.82 9.23 21.50
CA LEU A 45 -1.30 9.21 20.12
C LEU A 45 -0.37 9.90 19.15
N VAL A 46 0.40 10.91 19.57
CA VAL A 46 1.02 11.73 18.56
C VAL A 46 2.27 12.48 18.98
N ALA A 47 3.39 11.94 18.70
CA ALA A 47 4.48 12.78 18.22
C ALA A 47 4.48 12.67 16.67
N GLY A 48 3.66 13.44 15.95
CA GLY A 48 3.90 13.62 14.52
C GLY A 48 2.77 13.42 13.52
N ILE A 49 1.55 13.08 13.92
CA ILE A 49 0.41 12.97 12.99
C ILE A 49 -0.70 13.92 13.47
N SER A 50 -0.58 15.20 13.15
CA SER A 50 -1.70 16.15 13.19
C SER A 50 -2.12 16.47 11.76
N GLN A 51 -3.35 16.94 11.56
CA GLN A 51 -3.81 17.46 10.26
C GLN A 51 -2.83 18.51 9.72
N ASP A 52 -2.28 19.35 10.59
CA ASP A 52 -1.32 20.39 10.24
C ASP A 52 -0.01 19.85 9.64
N THR A 53 0.39 18.62 9.99
CA THR A 53 1.59 17.97 9.43
C THR A 53 1.28 17.01 8.30
N PHE A 54 0.13 16.35 8.34
CA PHE A 54 -0.29 15.35 7.36
C PHE A 54 -0.68 16.01 6.03
N ARG A 55 -1.54 17.04 6.07
CA ARG A 55 -2.08 17.70 4.87
C ARG A 55 -1.01 18.24 3.91
N PRO A 56 -0.02 19.04 4.36
CA PRO A 56 1.04 19.52 3.47
C PRO A 56 1.92 18.41 2.93
N ARG A 57 2.13 17.32 3.68
CA ARG A 57 2.93 16.19 3.20
C ARG A 57 2.26 15.43 2.08
N ILE A 58 0.94 15.26 2.13
CA ILE A 58 0.19 14.60 1.06
C ILE A 58 0.22 15.44 -0.22
N ALA A 59 -0.04 16.74 -0.15
CA ALA A 59 0.03 17.62 -1.33
C ALA A 59 1.43 17.56 -1.96
N ARG A 60 2.48 17.71 -1.14
CA ARG A 60 3.87 17.62 -1.60
C ARG A 60 4.19 16.25 -2.23
N MET A 61 3.63 15.15 -1.73
CA MET A 61 3.85 13.83 -2.31
C MET A 61 3.41 13.78 -3.79
N PHE A 62 2.27 14.39 -4.13
CA PHE A 62 1.81 14.44 -5.52
C PHE A 62 2.66 15.38 -6.39
N GLU A 63 3.13 16.49 -5.84
CA GLU A 63 4.08 17.39 -6.52
C GLU A 63 5.42 16.66 -6.78
N GLU A 64 5.94 15.96 -5.79
CA GLU A 64 7.18 15.19 -5.91
C GLU A 64 7.05 14.07 -6.96
N GLU A 65 5.90 13.37 -7.03
CA GLU A 65 5.62 12.38 -8.08
C GLU A 65 5.58 13.02 -9.47
N TRP A 66 4.96 14.18 -9.61
CA TRP A 66 4.93 14.94 -10.86
C TRP A 66 6.33 15.34 -11.33
N HIS A 67 7.12 15.93 -10.45
CA HIS A 67 8.49 16.34 -10.76
C HIS A 67 9.43 15.16 -11.02
N ALA A 68 9.24 14.03 -10.34
CA ALA A 68 10.03 12.83 -10.55
C ALA A 68 9.84 12.19 -11.94
N GLN A 69 8.77 12.57 -12.67
CA GLN A 69 8.51 12.11 -14.04
C GLN A 69 9.01 13.10 -15.10
N ASP A 70 9.85 14.10 -14.73
CA ASP A 70 10.40 15.13 -15.64
C ASP A 70 9.34 15.82 -16.50
N ARG A 71 8.14 16.03 -15.93
CA ARG A 71 7.02 16.67 -16.64
C ARG A 71 7.25 18.16 -16.83
N ALA A 72 6.97 18.65 -18.03
CA ALA A 72 6.97 20.08 -18.30
C ALA A 72 5.69 20.75 -17.75
N GLY A 73 5.85 21.93 -17.14
CA GLY A 73 4.75 22.70 -16.58
C GLY A 73 4.43 22.34 -15.14
N GLU A 74 3.37 22.96 -14.64
CA GLU A 74 2.86 22.72 -13.28
C GLU A 74 1.80 21.61 -13.28
N LEU A 75 1.63 20.95 -12.15
CA LEU A 75 0.54 20.01 -11.92
C LEU A 75 -0.74 20.81 -11.71
N GLU A 76 -1.71 20.68 -12.60
CA GLU A 76 -2.97 21.44 -12.53
C GLU A 76 -4.16 20.57 -12.13
N CYS A 77 -4.31 19.38 -12.73
CA CYS A 77 -5.48 18.55 -12.54
C CYS A 77 -5.13 17.12 -12.10
N ILE A 78 -5.73 16.69 -10.99
CA ILE A 78 -5.58 15.34 -10.42
C ILE A 78 -6.93 14.62 -10.52
N ALA A 79 -6.94 13.40 -11.08
CA ALA A 79 -8.09 12.50 -11.02
C ALA A 79 -7.89 11.44 -9.94
N ILE A 80 -8.86 11.27 -9.05
CA ILE A 80 -8.94 10.13 -8.14
C ILE A 80 -9.77 9.07 -8.86
N VAL A 81 -9.15 7.91 -9.16
CA VAL A 81 -9.79 6.89 -10.01
C VAL A 81 -9.95 5.58 -9.23
N ASP A 82 -11.20 5.10 -9.16
CA ASP A 82 -11.56 3.78 -8.64
C ASP A 82 -12.77 3.22 -9.41
N ASP A 83 -13.04 1.94 -9.27
CA ASP A 83 -14.25 1.31 -9.82
C ASP A 83 -15.47 1.86 -9.08
N GLU A 84 -16.51 2.32 -9.81
CA GLU A 84 -17.73 2.85 -9.20
C GLU A 84 -17.44 3.64 -7.90
N PRO A 85 -16.68 4.75 -7.98
CA PRO A 85 -16.04 5.36 -6.82
C PRO A 85 -17.01 5.76 -5.70
N GLU A 86 -18.25 6.13 -6.04
CA GLU A 86 -19.29 6.51 -5.07
C GLU A 86 -19.81 5.31 -4.26
N GLU A 87 -19.70 4.10 -4.80
CA GLU A 87 -20.12 2.85 -4.15
C GLU A 87 -18.99 2.25 -3.27
N GLN A 88 -17.78 2.81 -3.34
CA GLN A 88 -16.66 2.30 -2.57
C GLN A 88 -16.78 2.61 -1.08
N PRO A 89 -16.48 1.65 -0.19
CA PRO A 89 -16.42 1.91 1.25
C PRO A 89 -15.45 3.05 1.63
N LEU A 90 -14.44 3.31 0.78
CA LEU A 90 -13.47 4.39 0.95
C LEU A 90 -13.87 5.70 0.25
N PHE A 91 -15.09 5.83 -0.27
CA PHE A 91 -15.53 7.09 -0.89
C PHE A 91 -15.36 8.32 0.03
N PRO A 92 -15.62 8.26 1.35
CA PRO A 92 -15.33 9.37 2.25
C PRO A 92 -13.84 9.79 2.26
N GLU A 93 -12.91 8.85 2.02
CA GLU A 93 -11.49 9.13 1.86
C GLU A 93 -11.22 9.92 0.57
N PHE A 94 -11.90 9.58 -0.54
CA PHE A 94 -11.76 10.31 -1.81
C PHE A 94 -12.26 11.75 -1.68
N LEU A 95 -13.36 11.97 -0.97
CA LEU A 95 -13.87 13.30 -0.67
C LEU A 95 -12.89 14.12 0.18
N ALA A 96 -12.29 13.51 1.20
CA ALA A 96 -11.28 14.15 2.04
C ALA A 96 -10.01 14.49 1.23
N ALA A 97 -9.57 13.59 0.36
CA ALA A 97 -8.43 13.80 -0.54
C ALA A 97 -8.71 14.95 -1.51
N ARG A 98 -9.89 14.93 -2.16
CA ARG A 98 -10.33 16.00 -3.06
C ARG A 98 -10.31 17.36 -2.38
N THR A 99 -10.92 17.46 -1.21
CA THR A 99 -10.97 18.73 -0.46
C THR A 99 -9.56 19.23 -0.13
N LEU A 100 -8.68 18.35 0.36
CA LEU A 100 -7.30 18.71 0.70
C LEU A 100 -6.55 19.22 -0.52
N LEU A 101 -6.61 18.51 -1.65
CA LEU A 101 -5.88 18.88 -2.86
C LEU A 101 -6.42 20.17 -3.49
N GLN A 102 -7.75 20.40 -3.47
CA GLN A 102 -8.35 21.66 -3.91
C GLN A 102 -7.92 22.85 -3.06
N GLU A 103 -7.76 22.70 -1.75
CA GLU A 103 -7.22 23.74 -0.87
C GLU A 103 -5.75 24.07 -1.18
N HIS A 104 -5.01 23.16 -1.83
CA HIS A 104 -3.65 23.40 -2.32
C HIS A 104 -3.60 23.93 -3.76
N GLY A 105 -4.74 24.24 -4.36
CA GLY A 105 -4.85 24.91 -5.65
C GLY A 105 -5.00 23.98 -6.86
N TYR A 106 -5.09 22.65 -6.66
CA TYR A 106 -5.32 21.71 -7.76
C TYR A 106 -6.79 21.64 -8.15
N GLU A 107 -7.06 21.44 -9.44
CA GLU A 107 -8.34 20.88 -9.86
C GLU A 107 -8.37 19.38 -9.53
N VAL A 108 -9.50 18.90 -8.97
CA VAL A 108 -9.61 17.49 -8.59
C VAL A 108 -10.95 16.91 -9.02
N VAL A 109 -10.90 15.82 -9.77
CA VAL A 109 -12.07 15.04 -10.18
C VAL A 109 -12.03 13.65 -9.54
N ILE A 110 -13.19 13.02 -9.41
CA ILE A 110 -13.34 11.62 -8.99
C ILE A 110 -14.08 10.94 -10.14
N ALA A 111 -13.51 9.84 -10.65
CA ALA A 111 -14.00 9.19 -11.87
C ALA A 111 -13.85 7.67 -11.81
N GLY A 112 -14.70 6.95 -12.56
CA GLY A 112 -14.45 5.58 -12.94
C GLY A 112 -13.39 5.47 -14.04
N PRO A 113 -12.71 4.33 -14.21
CA PRO A 113 -11.76 4.17 -15.29
C PRO A 113 -12.41 4.22 -16.68
N GLU A 114 -13.69 3.85 -16.79
CA GLU A 114 -14.50 3.91 -18.00
C GLU A 114 -14.91 5.32 -18.41
N ASP A 115 -14.87 6.30 -17.50
CA ASP A 115 -15.20 7.70 -17.76
C ASP A 115 -14.02 8.46 -18.42
N LEU A 116 -12.86 7.82 -18.52
CA LEU A 116 -11.65 8.42 -19.03
C LEU A 116 -11.53 8.24 -20.54
N GLU A 117 -11.07 9.28 -21.23
CA GLU A 117 -10.83 9.28 -22.66
C GLU A 117 -9.37 9.60 -22.97
N LEU A 118 -8.76 8.86 -23.89
CA LEU A 118 -7.40 9.15 -24.37
C LEU A 118 -7.46 9.93 -25.69
N SER A 119 -6.79 11.08 -25.68
CA SER A 119 -6.69 11.96 -26.86
C SER A 119 -5.23 12.28 -27.20
N PRO A 120 -4.97 12.89 -28.36
CA PRO A 120 -3.64 13.41 -28.66
C PRO A 120 -3.11 14.45 -27.66
N ALA A 121 -4.01 15.13 -26.92
CA ALA A 121 -3.66 16.11 -25.90
C ALA A 121 -3.31 15.47 -24.54
N GLY A 122 -3.66 14.21 -24.31
CA GLY A 122 -3.46 13.49 -23.07
C GLY A 122 -4.70 12.72 -22.61
N LEU A 123 -4.70 12.30 -21.36
CA LEU A 123 -5.87 11.69 -20.70
C LEU A 123 -6.89 12.78 -20.36
N LEU A 124 -8.15 12.53 -20.63
CA LEU A 124 -9.25 13.47 -20.42
C LEU A 124 -10.34 12.85 -19.52
N PHE A 125 -11.03 13.71 -18.79
CA PHE A 125 -12.31 13.47 -18.14
C PHE A 125 -13.23 14.65 -18.45
N GLU A 126 -14.40 14.42 -19.08
CA GLU A 126 -15.33 15.49 -19.49
C GLU A 126 -14.63 16.66 -20.25
N ALA A 127 -13.79 16.32 -21.22
CA ALA A 127 -12.95 17.25 -21.99
C ALA A 127 -11.87 18.02 -21.18
N ARG A 128 -11.72 17.75 -19.88
CA ARG A 128 -10.67 18.32 -19.02
C ARG A 128 -9.45 17.41 -19.07
N LYS A 129 -8.27 18.01 -19.30
CA LYS A 129 -7.01 17.28 -19.28
C LYS A 129 -6.66 16.86 -17.85
N ILE A 130 -6.29 15.61 -17.68
CA ILE A 130 -5.79 15.03 -16.42
C ILE A 130 -4.26 14.94 -16.51
N ASP A 131 -3.58 15.55 -15.56
CA ASP A 131 -2.12 15.52 -15.48
C ASP A 131 -1.62 14.34 -14.64
N LEU A 132 -2.29 14.06 -13.52
CA LEU A 132 -1.96 12.98 -12.61
C LEU A 132 -3.21 12.19 -12.21
N VAL A 133 -3.09 10.86 -12.18
CA VAL A 133 -4.11 9.97 -11.64
C VAL A 133 -3.64 9.44 -10.27
N TYR A 134 -4.40 9.75 -9.22
CA TYR A 134 -4.33 9.06 -7.96
C TYR A 134 -5.12 7.75 -8.08
N ASN A 135 -4.39 6.68 -8.36
CA ASN A 135 -4.95 5.36 -8.67
C ASN A 135 -5.39 4.64 -7.39
N ARG A 136 -6.68 4.31 -7.32
CA ARG A 136 -7.26 3.55 -6.21
C ARG A 136 -7.75 2.16 -6.61
N LEU A 137 -7.68 1.85 -7.91
CA LEU A 137 -8.11 0.58 -8.47
C LEU A 137 -7.41 -0.61 -7.79
N VAL A 138 -8.16 -1.68 -7.61
CA VAL A 138 -7.62 -2.99 -7.20
C VAL A 138 -7.15 -3.82 -8.41
N ASP A 139 -7.41 -3.35 -9.63
CA ASP A 139 -6.81 -3.83 -10.87
C ASP A 139 -5.37 -3.27 -11.00
N PHE A 140 -4.46 -3.80 -10.21
CA PHE A 140 -3.10 -3.27 -10.09
C PHE A 140 -2.28 -3.32 -11.37
N SER A 141 -2.61 -4.22 -12.29
CA SER A 141 -1.93 -4.37 -13.59
C SER A 141 -2.63 -3.59 -14.70
N LEU A 142 -3.82 -3.06 -14.45
CA LEU A 142 -4.72 -2.44 -15.44
C LEU A 142 -5.05 -3.39 -16.60
N ASP A 143 -5.29 -4.67 -16.27
CA ASP A 143 -5.55 -5.71 -17.29
C ASP A 143 -7.03 -5.82 -17.65
N ARG A 144 -7.93 -5.23 -16.88
CA ARG A 144 -9.37 -5.28 -17.15
C ARG A 144 -9.75 -4.37 -18.32
N PRO A 145 -10.82 -4.73 -19.10
CA PRO A 145 -11.30 -3.91 -20.20
C PRO A 145 -11.61 -2.46 -19.82
N GLU A 146 -12.17 -2.24 -18.63
CA GLU A 146 -12.54 -0.92 -18.10
C GLU A 146 -11.29 -0.03 -17.85
N SER A 147 -10.17 -0.64 -17.49
CA SER A 147 -8.91 0.05 -17.21
C SER A 147 -8.06 0.34 -18.46
N ARG A 148 -8.50 -0.10 -19.65
CA ARG A 148 -7.70 -0.07 -20.88
C ARG A 148 -7.25 1.33 -21.29
N THR A 149 -8.14 2.31 -21.23
CA THR A 149 -7.82 3.71 -21.53
C THR A 149 -6.71 4.24 -20.61
N LEU A 150 -6.81 3.94 -19.32
CA LEU A 150 -5.81 4.33 -18.34
C LEU A 150 -4.48 3.60 -18.56
N GLN A 151 -4.51 2.31 -18.90
CA GLN A 151 -3.32 1.53 -19.27
C GLN A 151 -2.61 2.13 -20.48
N GLU A 152 -3.35 2.43 -21.57
CA GLU A 152 -2.80 3.03 -22.78
C GLU A 152 -2.21 4.42 -22.50
N ALA A 153 -2.88 5.24 -21.69
CA ALA A 153 -2.38 6.55 -21.26
C ALA A 153 -1.08 6.44 -20.47
N TYR A 154 -0.99 5.49 -19.54
CA TYR A 154 0.20 5.21 -18.76
C TYR A 154 1.37 4.72 -19.62
N LEU A 155 1.13 3.71 -20.49
CA LEU A 155 2.17 3.12 -21.33
C LEU A 155 2.68 4.09 -22.41
N SER A 156 1.84 5.03 -22.86
CA SER A 156 2.22 6.07 -23.83
C SER A 156 2.71 7.35 -23.19
N ASP A 157 2.94 7.34 -21.88
CA ASP A 157 3.47 8.47 -21.11
C ASP A 157 2.61 9.75 -21.20
N ARG A 158 1.27 9.57 -21.25
CA ARG A 158 0.29 10.66 -21.38
C ARG A 158 -0.26 11.16 -20.05
N VAL A 159 0.01 10.48 -18.97
CA VAL A 159 -0.44 10.82 -17.61
C VAL A 159 0.57 10.32 -16.58
N VAL A 160 0.71 11.01 -15.47
CA VAL A 160 1.40 10.46 -14.29
C VAL A 160 0.42 9.57 -13.55
N LEU A 161 0.78 8.33 -13.28
CA LEU A 161 -0.05 7.37 -12.57
C LEU A 161 0.59 6.99 -11.24
N SER A 162 -0.05 7.29 -10.13
CA SER A 162 0.47 7.01 -8.78
C SER A 162 -0.61 6.41 -7.86
N PRO A 163 -0.39 5.20 -7.30
CA PRO A 163 0.64 4.23 -7.67
C PRO A 163 0.40 3.64 -9.07
N ASN A 164 1.46 3.13 -9.67
CA ASN A 164 1.41 2.55 -11.01
C ASN A 164 1.69 1.03 -11.01
N PRO A 165 1.39 0.30 -12.11
CA PRO A 165 1.60 -1.15 -12.23
C PRO A 165 3.05 -1.58 -12.02
N HIS A 166 4.03 -0.79 -12.47
CA HIS A 166 5.44 -1.10 -12.32
C HIS A 166 5.87 -1.15 -10.85
N ILE A 167 5.50 -0.12 -10.08
CA ILE A 167 5.76 -0.06 -8.64
C ILE A 167 5.04 -1.20 -7.89
N HIS A 168 3.81 -1.51 -8.29
CA HIS A 168 3.07 -2.63 -7.71
C HIS A 168 3.79 -3.97 -7.97
N ALA A 169 4.20 -4.23 -9.21
CA ALA A 169 4.90 -5.45 -9.58
C ALA A 169 6.22 -5.64 -8.81
N LEU A 170 6.96 -4.54 -8.55
CA LEU A 170 8.23 -4.58 -7.84
C LEU A 170 8.07 -4.76 -6.33
N TYR A 171 7.14 -4.04 -5.69
CA TYR A 171 7.15 -3.89 -4.23
C TYR A 171 6.01 -4.59 -3.50
N ALA A 172 4.89 -4.92 -4.16
CA ALA A 172 3.76 -5.55 -3.49
C ALA A 172 3.91 -7.05 -3.27
N ASP A 173 4.83 -7.71 -3.97
CA ASP A 173 5.06 -9.15 -3.82
C ASP A 173 5.67 -9.45 -2.45
N LYS A 174 4.97 -10.26 -1.65
CA LYS A 174 5.39 -10.60 -0.29
C LYS A 174 6.67 -11.43 -0.22
N ARG A 175 7.14 -11.98 -1.35
CA ARG A 175 8.44 -12.62 -1.44
C ARG A 175 9.60 -11.65 -1.22
N ASN A 176 9.39 -10.34 -1.40
CA ASN A 176 10.36 -9.33 -1.00
C ASN A 176 10.68 -9.38 0.50
N LEU A 177 9.72 -9.80 1.34
CA LEU A 177 9.99 -9.98 2.78
C LEU A 177 10.93 -11.15 3.06
N CYS A 178 11.01 -12.16 2.17
CA CYS A 178 12.00 -13.22 2.29
C CYS A 178 13.40 -12.65 2.11
N LEU A 179 13.60 -11.81 1.09
CA LEU A 179 14.88 -11.12 0.84
C LEU A 179 15.23 -10.17 1.99
N LEU A 180 14.29 -9.36 2.43
CA LEU A 180 14.49 -8.43 3.55
C LEU A 180 14.74 -9.10 4.90
N SER A 181 14.47 -10.39 5.04
CA SER A 181 14.77 -11.18 6.24
C SER A 181 15.94 -12.16 6.07
N ASP A 182 16.68 -12.04 4.95
CA ASP A 182 17.85 -12.84 4.64
C ASP A 182 19.15 -12.03 4.85
N PRO A 183 19.98 -12.37 5.86
CA PRO A 183 21.20 -11.62 6.14
C PRO A 183 22.24 -11.68 5.02
N ASP A 184 22.32 -12.81 4.30
CA ASP A 184 23.30 -12.97 3.22
C ASP A 184 22.92 -12.12 2.02
N TRP A 185 21.65 -12.06 1.68
CA TRP A 185 21.14 -11.18 0.63
C TRP A 185 21.36 -9.70 0.98
N LEU A 186 21.01 -9.28 2.21
CA LEU A 186 21.21 -7.91 2.66
C LEU A 186 22.69 -7.49 2.62
N ALA A 187 23.60 -8.39 3.03
CA ALA A 187 25.04 -8.16 2.93
C ALA A 187 25.48 -7.95 1.47
N SER A 188 24.90 -8.70 0.53
CA SER A 188 25.21 -8.57 -0.91
C SER A 188 24.72 -7.24 -1.52
N CYS A 189 23.75 -6.57 -0.89
CA CYS A 189 23.23 -5.26 -1.31
C CYS A 189 24.13 -4.07 -0.95
N GLY A 190 25.27 -4.31 -0.29
CA GLY A 190 26.21 -3.25 0.10
C GLY A 190 25.73 -2.41 1.29
N LEU A 191 24.79 -2.91 2.08
CA LEU A 191 24.32 -2.25 3.30
C LEU A 191 25.37 -2.33 4.40
N SER A 192 25.45 -1.29 5.23
CA SER A 192 26.26 -1.33 6.44
C SER A 192 25.70 -2.33 7.46
N GLU A 193 26.53 -2.81 8.38
CA GLU A 193 26.10 -3.72 9.47
C GLU A 193 24.95 -3.11 10.29
N ARG A 194 24.95 -1.80 10.49
CA ARG A 194 23.89 -1.10 11.22
C ARG A 194 22.55 -1.14 10.46
N GLU A 195 22.58 -0.88 9.16
CA GLU A 195 21.38 -0.93 8.31
C GLU A 195 20.83 -2.35 8.22
N THR A 196 21.69 -3.32 7.98
CA THR A 196 21.35 -4.75 7.96
C THR A 196 20.69 -5.15 9.28
N LYS A 197 21.28 -4.77 10.43
CA LYS A 197 20.72 -5.07 11.73
C LYS A 197 19.33 -4.43 11.91
N VAL A 198 19.13 -3.18 11.54
CA VAL A 198 17.83 -2.48 11.65
C VAL A 198 16.77 -3.21 10.83
N ILE A 199 17.10 -3.63 9.61
CA ILE A 199 16.14 -4.36 8.75
C ILE A 199 15.81 -5.72 9.34
N LEU A 200 16.79 -6.51 9.77
CA LEU A 200 16.58 -7.83 10.37
C LEU A 200 15.83 -7.76 11.70
N ASP A 201 16.03 -6.70 12.48
CA ASP A 201 15.27 -6.47 13.71
C ASP A 201 13.81 -6.07 13.40
N ALA A 202 13.55 -5.41 12.29
CA ALA A 202 12.23 -4.95 11.91
C ALA A 202 11.42 -5.97 11.10
N VAL A 203 12.05 -6.79 10.25
CA VAL A 203 11.37 -7.73 9.36
C VAL A 203 11.34 -9.13 9.97
N PRO A 204 10.15 -9.67 10.34
CA PRO A 204 10.06 -11.03 10.83
C PRO A 204 10.54 -12.02 9.77
N LYS A 205 11.28 -13.06 10.19
CA LYS A 205 11.75 -14.10 9.28
C LYS A 205 10.61 -14.57 8.37
N THR A 206 10.87 -14.52 7.08
CA THR A 206 9.91 -14.90 6.05
C THR A 206 10.58 -15.87 5.08
N ALA A 207 9.85 -16.89 4.63
CA ALA A 207 10.35 -17.85 3.65
C ALA A 207 9.24 -18.26 2.68
N ILE A 208 9.63 -18.65 1.47
CA ILE A 208 8.69 -19.22 0.48
C ILE A 208 8.28 -20.61 0.94
N VAL A 209 6.98 -20.92 0.81
CA VAL A 209 6.46 -22.26 1.03
C VAL A 209 6.44 -23.01 -0.30
N ASP A 210 7.04 -24.19 -0.32
CA ASP A 210 7.07 -25.10 -1.44
C ASP A 210 6.91 -26.55 -0.96
N ARG A 211 6.90 -27.49 -1.89
CA ARG A 211 6.70 -28.92 -1.59
C ARG A 211 7.84 -29.51 -0.78
N GLU A 212 9.05 -28.97 -0.91
CA GLU A 212 10.25 -29.53 -0.26
C GLU A 212 10.26 -29.18 1.25
N ASN A 213 9.76 -27.99 1.61
CA ASN A 213 9.74 -27.51 3.00
C ASN A 213 8.37 -27.58 3.68
N ALA A 214 7.33 -28.02 2.95
CA ALA A 214 5.95 -28.06 3.45
C ALA A 214 5.79 -28.85 4.74
N GLU A 215 6.45 -30.02 4.88
CA GLU A 215 6.35 -30.85 6.07
C GLU A 215 6.94 -30.16 7.30
N GLN A 216 8.07 -29.47 7.15
CA GLN A 216 8.67 -28.67 8.21
C GLN A 216 7.72 -27.56 8.65
N PHE A 217 7.20 -26.77 7.71
CA PHE A 217 6.27 -25.68 8.05
C PHE A 217 4.97 -26.20 8.69
N TRP A 218 4.48 -27.35 8.27
CA TRP A 218 3.32 -27.96 8.93
C TRP A 218 3.60 -28.33 10.38
N SER A 219 4.76 -28.89 10.67
CA SER A 219 5.16 -29.24 12.03
C SER A 219 5.30 -28.03 12.95
N GLU A 220 5.86 -26.94 12.42
CA GLU A 220 6.10 -25.67 13.13
C GLU A 220 4.96 -24.64 12.95
N ARG A 221 3.85 -25.01 12.29
CA ARG A 221 2.85 -24.04 11.79
C ARG A 221 2.32 -23.05 12.82
N ARG A 222 2.32 -23.40 14.11
CA ARG A 222 1.83 -22.51 15.18
C ARG A 222 2.63 -21.22 15.31
N ASP A 223 3.87 -21.26 14.87
CA ASP A 223 4.82 -20.15 14.93
C ASP A 223 4.79 -19.25 13.68
N TRP A 224 3.98 -19.62 12.69
CA TRP A 224 3.95 -18.98 11.39
C TRP A 224 2.59 -18.40 11.04
N PHE A 225 2.64 -17.37 10.19
CA PHE A 225 1.49 -16.80 9.50
C PHE A 225 1.70 -16.97 7.99
N PHE A 226 0.73 -17.56 7.29
CA PHE A 226 0.83 -17.90 5.87
C PHE A 226 0.04 -16.90 5.06
N LYS A 227 0.66 -16.34 4.02
CA LYS A 227 0.07 -15.34 3.15
C LYS A 227 0.31 -15.72 1.70
N PRO A 228 -0.66 -15.50 0.77
CA PRO A 228 -0.37 -15.57 -0.65
C PRO A 228 0.78 -14.62 -0.99
N ALA A 229 1.72 -15.04 -1.81
CA ALA A 229 2.83 -14.19 -2.27
C ALA A 229 2.31 -12.93 -2.97
N ARG A 230 1.23 -13.08 -3.75
CA ARG A 230 0.48 -12.02 -4.40
C ARG A 230 -0.96 -12.02 -3.90
N GLY A 231 -1.53 -10.85 -3.66
CA GLY A 231 -2.89 -10.73 -3.17
C GLY A 231 -3.05 -9.55 -2.21
N TYR A 232 -4.29 -9.17 -1.96
CA TYR A 232 -4.68 -8.00 -1.17
C TYR A 232 -5.89 -8.30 -0.29
N GLY A 233 -6.19 -7.41 0.66
CA GLY A 233 -7.40 -7.46 1.49
C GLY A 233 -7.44 -8.65 2.45
N SER A 234 -6.31 -9.17 2.89
CA SER A 234 -6.20 -10.32 3.81
C SER A 234 -6.91 -11.60 3.33
N LYS A 235 -7.27 -11.66 2.04
CA LYS A 235 -7.87 -12.86 1.45
C LYS A 235 -6.85 -14.00 1.45
N ALA A 236 -7.29 -15.20 1.88
CA ALA A 236 -6.46 -16.40 1.95
C ALA A 236 -5.18 -16.26 2.82
N ALA A 237 -5.21 -15.39 3.83
CA ALA A 237 -4.15 -15.22 4.81
C ALA A 237 -4.50 -15.95 6.12
N TYR A 238 -3.60 -16.80 6.62
CA TYR A 238 -3.92 -17.75 7.68
C TYR A 238 -2.91 -17.75 8.82
N ARG A 239 -3.41 -17.63 10.05
CA ARG A 239 -2.61 -17.96 11.23
C ARG A 239 -2.40 -19.47 11.30
N GLY A 240 -1.16 -19.92 11.32
CA GLY A 240 -0.84 -21.34 11.26
C GLY A 240 -1.44 -22.19 12.39
N ALA A 241 -1.61 -21.60 13.59
CA ALA A 241 -2.29 -22.27 14.71
C ALA A 241 -3.77 -22.63 14.43
N LYS A 242 -4.39 -21.97 13.41
CA LYS A 242 -5.80 -22.16 13.03
C LYS A 242 -5.97 -22.92 11.71
N LEU A 243 -4.88 -23.39 11.09
CA LEU A 243 -4.92 -24.08 9.81
C LEU A 243 -5.58 -25.45 9.94
N THR A 244 -6.45 -25.75 8.97
CA THR A 244 -6.96 -27.10 8.73
C THR A 244 -6.06 -27.83 7.72
N LYS A 245 -6.11 -29.17 7.70
CA LYS A 245 -5.36 -29.96 6.73
C LYS A 245 -5.74 -29.65 5.28
N ARG A 246 -7.01 -29.34 5.01
CA ARG A 246 -7.49 -28.95 3.68
C ARG A 246 -6.82 -27.67 3.20
N VAL A 247 -6.86 -26.60 4.00
CA VAL A 247 -6.21 -25.33 3.65
C VAL A 247 -4.70 -25.51 3.53
N TRP A 248 -4.11 -26.35 4.38
CA TRP A 248 -2.69 -26.65 4.30
C TRP A 248 -2.29 -27.30 2.97
N SER A 249 -3.09 -28.25 2.46
CA SER A 249 -2.78 -28.86 1.16
C SER A 249 -2.75 -27.84 0.02
N GLU A 250 -3.59 -26.80 0.08
CA GLU A 250 -3.58 -25.71 -0.89
C GLU A 250 -2.32 -24.84 -0.75
N ILE A 251 -1.90 -24.53 0.48
CA ILE A 251 -0.68 -23.75 0.76
C ILE A 251 0.57 -24.49 0.30
N ALA A 252 0.63 -25.80 0.54
CA ALA A 252 1.78 -26.65 0.22
C ALA A 252 2.01 -26.83 -1.30
N GLU A 253 1.00 -26.58 -2.13
CA GLU A 253 1.18 -26.55 -3.60
C GLU A 253 2.02 -25.37 -4.08
N GLY A 254 2.21 -24.35 -3.24
CA GLY A 254 3.04 -23.16 -3.51
C GLY A 254 2.26 -21.86 -3.66
N GLY A 255 2.97 -20.80 -3.99
CA GLY A 255 2.39 -19.46 -4.12
C GLY A 255 2.17 -18.74 -2.79
N TYR A 256 2.69 -19.28 -1.68
CA TYR A 256 2.60 -18.70 -0.35
C TYR A 256 3.97 -18.37 0.23
N VAL A 257 3.98 -17.40 1.15
CA VAL A 257 5.07 -17.16 2.06
C VAL A 257 4.64 -17.48 3.50
N ALA A 258 5.57 -18.03 4.28
CA ALA A 258 5.45 -18.19 5.72
C ALA A 258 6.24 -17.08 6.41
N GLN A 259 5.56 -16.21 7.16
CA GLN A 259 6.17 -15.18 7.98
C GLN A 259 6.09 -15.56 9.45
N ARG A 260 7.18 -15.38 10.20
CA ARG A 260 7.19 -15.64 11.65
C ARG A 260 6.08 -14.85 12.32
N PHE A 261 5.22 -15.54 13.07
CA PHE A 261 4.05 -14.92 13.66
C PHE A 261 4.44 -13.85 14.69
N THR A 262 4.00 -12.65 14.44
CA THR A 262 4.13 -11.52 15.36
C THR A 262 2.73 -11.12 15.82
N PRO A 263 2.42 -11.21 17.12
CA PRO A 263 1.11 -10.82 17.60
C PRO A 263 0.87 -9.32 17.38
N PRO A 264 -0.37 -8.90 17.09
CA PRO A 264 -0.70 -7.49 17.02
C PRO A 264 -0.51 -6.83 18.38
N SER A 265 -0.17 -5.53 18.34
CA SER A 265 -0.13 -4.73 19.54
C SER A 265 -1.50 -4.67 20.21
N THR A 266 -1.50 -4.68 21.54
CA THR A 266 -2.71 -4.47 22.34
C THR A 266 -2.66 -3.09 22.96
N ARG A 267 -3.75 -2.34 22.87
CA ARG A 267 -3.92 -1.07 23.52
C ARG A 267 -4.98 -1.22 24.61
N LYS A 268 -4.66 -0.79 25.82
CA LYS A 268 -5.70 -0.59 26.85
C LYS A 268 -6.35 0.77 26.57
N VAL A 269 -7.63 0.75 26.37
CA VAL A 269 -8.47 1.95 26.22
C VAL A 269 -9.04 2.32 27.57
#